data_84aef665f01cf4299816152e95318f3c
#
_entry.id   84aef665f01cf4299816152e95318f3c
#
_cell.length_a   1.000
_cell.length_b   1.000
_cell.length_c   1.000
_cell.angle_alpha   90.00
_cell.angle_beta   90.00
_cell.angle_gamma   90.00
#
_symmetry.space_group_name_H-M   'P 1'
#
loop_
_entity.id
_entity.type
_entity.pdbx_description
1 polymer ?
#
loop_
_entity_poly.entity_id
_entity_poly.type
_entity_poly.pdbx_seq_one_letter_code
_entity_poly.pdbx_strand_id
1 'polypeptide(L)'
;SRVAEVTGASQEEVLAKWADPSYLNELINTYWFLDDTILQEGILYPLEGYLYPETYIITSTNPTIEECTQMMLDMTDQHLSTYREDIANMNWTVHEFLTMASIIEREGQNETDYPKIAGVFMNRLNSGMLLQSDITVLYALGRTGVDVSYADLQTDSPYNTYMYEGLP
;
A
#
# COMPACT_ATOMS: atom_id res chain seq x y z
N SER A 1 17.03 0.81 0.67
CA SER A 1 16.07 1.86 0.24
C SER A 1 16.85 3.05 -0.30
N ARG A 2 16.35 3.69 -1.37
CA ARG A 2 16.99 4.91 -1.93
C ARG A 2 17.01 6.06 -0.93
N VAL A 3 16.01 6.14 -0.07
CA VAL A 3 15.99 7.13 1.02
C VAL A 3 17.18 6.96 1.96
N ALA A 4 17.50 5.72 2.34
CA ALA A 4 18.69 5.43 3.16
C ALA A 4 19.99 5.88 2.47
N GLU A 5 20.14 5.64 1.18
CA GLU A 5 21.32 6.04 0.41
C GLU A 5 21.53 7.57 0.38
N VAL A 6 20.48 8.34 0.16
CA VAL A 6 20.60 9.80 0.00
C VAL A 6 20.66 10.55 1.33
N THR A 7 20.07 10.00 2.39
CA THR A 7 20.08 10.60 3.73
C THR A 7 21.31 10.19 4.55
N GLY A 8 22.01 9.13 4.14
CA GLY A 8 23.09 8.52 4.91
C GLY A 8 22.61 7.72 6.13
N ALA A 9 21.29 7.55 6.28
CA ALA A 9 20.70 6.72 7.32
C ALA A 9 20.77 5.21 6.95
N SER A 10 20.66 4.35 7.93
CA SER A 10 20.48 2.92 7.68
C SER A 10 19.05 2.61 7.19
N GLN A 11 18.85 1.47 6.57
CA GLN A 11 17.50 1.03 6.20
C GLN A 11 16.62 0.84 7.44
N GLU A 12 17.18 0.39 8.54
CA GLU A 12 16.48 0.21 9.81
C GLU A 12 15.97 1.54 10.38
N GLU A 13 16.80 2.59 10.35
CA GLU A 13 16.40 3.96 10.78
C GLU A 13 15.27 4.51 9.92
N VAL A 14 15.31 4.31 8.61
CA VAL A 14 14.22 4.72 7.71
C VAL A 14 12.92 3.99 8.05
N LEU A 15 12.96 2.67 8.20
CA LEU A 15 11.77 1.88 8.55
C LEU A 15 11.25 2.22 9.94
N ALA A 16 12.14 2.44 10.92
CA ALA A 16 11.74 2.85 12.27
C ALA A 16 11.04 4.23 12.25
N LYS A 17 11.52 5.18 11.43
CA LYS A 17 10.86 6.48 11.26
C LYS A 17 9.48 6.34 10.63
N TRP A 18 9.33 5.48 9.61
CA TRP A 18 8.06 5.23 8.94
C TRP A 18 7.07 4.37 9.76
N ALA A 19 7.53 3.82 10.88
CA ALA A 19 6.71 3.11 11.85
C ALA A 19 6.51 3.91 13.17
N ASP A 20 7.09 5.12 13.30
CA ASP A 20 6.94 5.96 14.49
C ASP A 20 5.51 6.53 14.56
N PRO A 21 4.71 6.16 15.59
CA PRO A 21 3.33 6.62 15.70
C PRO A 21 3.20 8.15 15.79
N SER A 22 4.17 8.84 16.39
CA SER A 22 4.15 10.31 16.47
C SER A 22 4.29 10.93 15.09
N TYR A 23 5.23 10.43 14.29
CA TYR A 23 5.43 10.88 12.92
C TYR A 23 4.26 10.54 12.01
N LEU A 24 3.71 9.32 12.13
CA LEU A 24 2.53 8.92 11.37
C LEU A 24 1.32 9.81 11.67
N ASN A 25 1.09 10.18 12.93
CA ASN A 25 0.03 11.12 13.30
C ASN A 25 0.24 12.52 12.71
N GLU A 26 1.47 13.01 12.61
CA GLU A 26 1.77 14.26 11.92
C GLU A 26 1.40 14.18 10.43
N LEU A 27 1.73 13.07 9.78
CA LEU A 27 1.38 12.82 8.37
C LEU A 27 -0.13 12.71 8.16
N ILE A 28 -0.85 11.98 9.02
CA ILE A 28 -2.32 11.86 8.99
C ILE A 28 -2.98 13.25 9.09
N ASN A 29 -2.47 14.12 9.94
CA ASN A 29 -2.98 15.49 10.05
C ASN A 29 -2.64 16.39 8.86
N THR A 30 -1.67 16.00 8.04
CA THR A 30 -1.18 16.79 6.90
C THR A 30 -1.82 16.37 5.59
N TYR A 31 -1.98 15.07 5.37
CA TYR A 31 -2.41 14.50 4.09
C TYR A 31 -3.81 13.89 4.19
N TRP A 32 -4.74 14.38 3.38
CA TRP A 32 -6.16 13.96 3.35
C TRP A 32 -6.38 12.48 3.02
N PHE A 33 -5.39 11.84 2.39
CA PHE A 33 -5.44 10.44 1.96
C PHE A 33 -4.85 9.47 2.99
N LEU A 34 -4.32 9.98 4.11
CA LEU A 34 -3.88 9.18 5.24
C LEU A 34 -4.91 9.28 6.37
N ASP A 35 -5.18 8.18 7.01
CA ASP A 35 -6.06 8.08 8.17
C ASP A 35 -5.54 7.07 9.21
N ASP A 36 -6.27 6.87 10.29
CA ASP A 36 -5.88 5.99 11.39
C ASP A 36 -5.75 4.51 10.97
N THR A 37 -6.16 4.14 9.76
CA THR A 37 -6.02 2.78 9.24
C THR A 37 -4.55 2.35 9.22
N ILE A 38 -3.64 3.26 8.88
CA ILE A 38 -2.20 2.97 8.85
C ILE A 38 -1.57 2.71 10.22
N LEU A 39 -2.30 3.00 11.31
CA LEU A 39 -1.88 2.76 12.69
C LEU A 39 -2.44 1.44 13.28
N GLN A 40 -3.23 0.70 12.50
CA GLN A 40 -3.87 -0.53 12.99
C GLN A 40 -2.85 -1.63 13.25
N GLU A 41 -3.14 -2.45 14.25
CA GLU A 41 -2.35 -3.65 14.54
C GLU A 41 -2.42 -4.62 13.35
N GLY A 42 -1.28 -5.15 12.95
CA GLY A 42 -1.16 -6.06 11.80
C GLY A 42 -0.67 -5.39 10.52
N ILE A 43 -0.70 -4.07 10.42
CA ILE A 43 -0.10 -3.36 9.29
C ILE A 43 1.43 -3.53 9.33
N LEU A 44 2.00 -4.14 8.31
CA LEU A 44 3.45 -4.42 8.26
C LEU A 44 4.27 -3.18 7.97
N TYR A 45 3.82 -2.35 7.03
CA TYR A 45 4.51 -1.14 6.58
C TYR A 45 3.50 0.00 6.43
N PRO A 46 3.34 0.88 7.43
CA PRO A 46 2.29 1.91 7.46
C PRO A 46 2.21 2.83 6.23
N LEU A 47 3.36 3.15 5.61
CA LEU A 47 3.42 4.03 4.45
C LEU A 47 3.56 3.28 3.12
N GLU A 48 3.47 1.95 3.10
CA GLU A 48 3.49 1.18 1.86
C GLU A 48 2.27 1.53 0.99
N GLY A 49 2.50 1.69 -0.31
CA GLY A 49 1.47 2.13 -1.25
C GLY A 49 1.25 3.65 -1.31
N TYR A 50 1.71 4.41 -0.29
CA TYR A 50 1.54 5.86 -0.25
C TYR A 50 2.76 6.65 -0.72
N LEU A 51 3.92 6.01 -0.85
CA LEU A 51 5.16 6.67 -1.27
C LEU A 51 5.32 6.54 -2.78
N TYR A 52 4.97 7.59 -3.53
CA TYR A 52 4.95 7.55 -4.99
C TYR A 52 6.36 7.30 -5.57
N PRO A 53 6.52 6.30 -6.47
CA PRO A 53 7.80 5.96 -7.06
C PRO A 53 8.12 6.85 -8.26
N GLU A 54 8.88 7.94 -8.05
CA GLU A 54 9.29 8.88 -9.09
C GLU A 54 10.77 9.24 -8.94
N THR A 55 11.32 9.95 -9.92
CA THR A 55 12.67 10.52 -9.85
C THR A 55 12.61 11.90 -9.22
N TYR A 56 13.12 12.02 -8.01
CA TYR A 56 13.10 13.26 -7.22
C TYR A 56 14.41 14.02 -7.32
N ILE A 57 14.34 15.34 -7.55
CA ILE A 57 15.50 16.23 -7.52
C ILE A 57 15.65 16.76 -6.10
N ILE A 58 16.65 16.26 -5.39
CA ILE A 58 16.96 16.70 -4.02
C ILE A 58 17.96 17.85 -4.11
N THR A 59 17.55 19.03 -3.64
CA THR A 59 18.39 20.23 -3.64
C THR A 59 19.13 20.45 -2.30
N SER A 60 18.67 19.80 -1.24
CA SER A 60 19.32 19.81 0.07
C SER A 60 20.68 19.11 0.00
N THR A 61 21.70 19.69 0.60
CA THR A 61 23.02 19.07 0.73
C THR A 61 23.06 17.98 1.80
N ASN A 62 22.08 17.94 2.67
CA ASN A 62 21.95 16.97 3.77
C ASN A 62 20.46 16.66 4.01
N PRO A 63 19.81 15.93 3.07
CA PRO A 63 18.38 15.66 3.15
C PRO A 63 18.05 14.76 4.35
N THR A 64 16.90 14.99 4.97
CA THR A 64 16.38 14.14 6.05
C THR A 64 15.43 13.07 5.52
N ILE A 65 15.12 12.07 6.36
CA ILE A 65 14.12 11.03 6.01
C ILE A 65 12.76 11.71 5.82
N GLU A 66 12.43 12.69 6.67
CA GLU A 66 11.17 13.43 6.61
C GLU A 66 11.03 14.21 5.28
N GLU A 67 12.08 14.95 4.87
CA GLU A 67 12.09 15.68 3.60
C GLU A 67 11.87 14.74 2.41
N CYS A 68 12.57 13.60 2.37
CA CYS A 68 12.39 12.61 1.33
C CYS A 68 10.97 12.01 1.35
N THR A 69 10.44 11.71 2.54
CA THR A 69 9.09 11.16 2.70
C THR A 69 8.04 12.17 2.23
N GLN A 70 8.18 13.43 2.62
CA GLN A 70 7.27 14.49 2.21
C GLN A 70 7.24 14.66 0.69
N MET A 71 8.39 14.67 0.01
CA MET A 71 8.44 14.74 -1.45
C MET A 71 7.65 13.61 -2.12
N MET A 72 7.73 12.39 -1.58
CA MET A 72 7.01 11.24 -2.11
C MET A 72 5.50 11.32 -1.82
N LEU A 73 5.12 11.79 -0.63
CA LEU A 73 3.71 12.00 -0.27
C LEU A 73 3.08 13.17 -1.03
N ASP A 74 3.78 14.26 -1.26
CA ASP A 74 3.31 15.39 -2.07
C ASP A 74 3.03 14.95 -3.51
N MET A 75 3.85 14.06 -4.07
CA MET A 75 3.61 13.48 -5.37
C MET A 75 2.39 12.55 -5.37
N THR A 76 2.22 11.77 -4.32
CA THR A 76 1.01 10.94 -4.11
C THR A 76 -0.23 11.82 -4.05
N ASP A 77 -0.19 12.92 -3.31
CA ASP A 77 -1.30 13.89 -3.25
C ASP A 77 -1.66 14.44 -4.64
N GLN A 78 -0.64 14.83 -5.41
CA GLN A 78 -0.85 15.35 -6.76
C GLN A 78 -1.58 14.33 -7.66
N HIS A 79 -1.23 13.05 -7.57
CA HIS A 79 -1.87 12.00 -8.38
C HIS A 79 -3.24 11.60 -7.84
N LEU A 80 -3.37 11.36 -6.54
CA LEU A 80 -4.62 10.89 -5.93
C LEU A 80 -5.71 11.97 -5.91
N SER A 81 -5.35 13.25 -5.85
CA SER A 81 -6.32 14.35 -5.80
C SER A 81 -7.28 14.33 -6.99
N THR A 82 -6.85 13.81 -8.15
CA THR A 82 -7.70 13.67 -9.34
C THR A 82 -8.81 12.62 -9.17
N TYR A 83 -8.62 11.66 -8.27
CA TYR A 83 -9.55 10.55 -7.99
C TYR A 83 -10.32 10.70 -6.69
N ARG A 84 -10.13 11.82 -5.97
CA ARG A 84 -10.70 12.02 -4.63
C ARG A 84 -12.21 11.85 -4.58
N GLU A 85 -12.93 12.42 -5.55
CA GLU A 85 -14.38 12.30 -5.64
C GLU A 85 -14.80 10.88 -6.01
N ASP A 86 -14.08 10.21 -6.89
CA ASP A 86 -14.38 8.84 -7.29
C ASP A 86 -14.22 7.88 -6.10
N ILE A 87 -13.13 8.01 -5.33
CA ILE A 87 -12.89 7.22 -4.11
C ILE A 87 -14.01 7.46 -3.09
N ALA A 88 -14.37 8.73 -2.85
CA ALA A 88 -15.45 9.08 -1.94
C ALA A 88 -16.81 8.49 -2.37
N ASN A 89 -17.09 8.47 -3.68
CA ASN A 89 -18.33 7.90 -4.22
C ASN A 89 -18.39 6.36 -4.09
N MET A 90 -17.24 5.69 -3.97
CA MET A 90 -17.17 4.24 -3.69
C MET A 90 -17.49 3.92 -2.22
N ASN A 91 -17.55 4.90 -1.33
CA ASN A 91 -17.57 4.75 0.13
C ASN A 91 -16.37 3.92 0.66
N TRP A 92 -15.24 4.04 0.00
CA TRP A 92 -13.99 3.41 0.41
C TRP A 92 -13.05 4.43 1.06
N THR A 93 -12.22 3.94 1.96
CA THR A 93 -11.02 4.68 2.38
C THR A 93 -9.99 4.68 1.26
N VAL A 94 -9.05 5.62 1.32
CA VAL A 94 -7.92 5.60 0.37
C VAL A 94 -7.08 4.34 0.55
N HIS A 95 -6.98 3.83 1.78
CA HIS A 95 -6.29 2.58 2.07
C HIS A 95 -6.91 1.39 1.31
N GLU A 96 -8.23 1.21 1.40
CA GLU A 96 -8.94 0.16 0.67
C GLU A 96 -8.77 0.30 -0.85
N PHE A 97 -8.82 1.54 -1.36
CA PHE A 97 -8.61 1.81 -2.79
C PHE A 97 -7.20 1.42 -3.24
N LEU A 98 -6.16 1.82 -2.52
CA LEU A 98 -4.77 1.49 -2.84
C LEU A 98 -4.49 -0.01 -2.67
N THR A 99 -5.07 -0.65 -1.65
CA THR A 99 -4.96 -2.10 -1.43
C THR A 99 -5.53 -2.85 -2.63
N MET A 100 -6.73 -2.51 -3.08
CA MET A 100 -7.32 -3.12 -4.28
C MET A 100 -6.47 -2.85 -5.52
N ALA A 101 -6.00 -1.61 -5.71
CA ALA A 101 -5.16 -1.25 -6.85
C ALA A 101 -3.86 -2.06 -6.88
N SER A 102 -3.21 -2.27 -5.72
CA SER A 102 -1.98 -3.06 -5.61
C SER A 102 -2.18 -4.53 -5.98
N ILE A 103 -3.31 -5.12 -5.58
CA ILE A 103 -3.66 -6.50 -5.95
C ILE A 103 -3.89 -6.59 -7.45
N ILE A 104 -4.67 -5.67 -8.03
CA ILE A 104 -4.96 -5.65 -9.47
C ILE A 104 -3.67 -5.49 -10.29
N GLU A 105 -2.78 -4.58 -9.87
CA GLU A 105 -1.49 -4.38 -10.54
C GLU A 105 -0.64 -5.65 -10.58
N ARG A 106 -0.63 -6.39 -9.48
CA ARG A 106 0.16 -7.64 -9.36
C ARG A 106 -0.47 -8.84 -10.07
N GLU A 107 -1.78 -8.87 -10.22
CA GLU A 107 -2.51 -9.92 -10.96
C GLU A 107 -2.50 -9.67 -12.48
N GLY A 108 -2.47 -8.43 -12.90
CA GLY A 108 -2.52 -8.06 -14.31
C GLY A 108 -1.15 -8.17 -15.00
N GLN A 109 -1.16 -8.70 -16.22
CA GLN A 109 0.04 -8.75 -17.05
C GLN A 109 0.20 -7.49 -17.91
N ASN A 110 -0.89 -6.77 -18.13
CA ASN A 110 -0.92 -5.53 -18.92
C ASN A 110 -2.14 -4.67 -18.53
N GLU A 111 -2.09 -3.39 -18.91
CA GLU A 111 -3.12 -2.40 -18.55
C GLU A 111 -4.52 -2.75 -19.07
N THR A 112 -4.65 -3.52 -20.15
CA THR A 112 -5.94 -3.92 -20.71
C THR A 112 -6.66 -4.97 -19.87
N ASP A 113 -5.96 -5.63 -18.97
CA ASP A 113 -6.53 -6.65 -18.07
C ASP A 113 -7.05 -6.04 -16.77
N TYR A 114 -6.48 -4.91 -16.33
CA TYR A 114 -6.83 -4.28 -15.05
C TYR A 114 -8.34 -4.06 -14.85
N PRO A 115 -9.10 -3.52 -15.83
CA PRO A 115 -10.55 -3.33 -15.64
C PRO A 115 -11.32 -4.66 -15.47
N LYS A 116 -10.87 -5.72 -16.10
CA LYS A 116 -11.52 -7.05 -15.98
C LYS A 116 -11.24 -7.67 -14.61
N ILE A 117 -9.97 -7.61 -14.18
CA ILE A 117 -9.53 -8.10 -12.86
C ILE A 117 -10.25 -7.33 -11.76
N ALA A 118 -10.29 -5.99 -11.86
CA ALA A 118 -11.04 -5.14 -10.94
C ALA A 118 -12.51 -5.55 -10.87
N GLY A 119 -13.16 -5.78 -12.03
CA GLY A 119 -14.53 -6.24 -12.09
C GLY A 119 -14.77 -7.58 -11.39
N VAL A 120 -13.82 -8.53 -11.50
CA VAL A 120 -13.91 -9.82 -10.79
C VAL A 120 -13.82 -9.63 -9.28
N PHE A 121 -12.84 -8.87 -8.79
CA PHE A 121 -12.68 -8.63 -7.36
C PHE A 121 -13.84 -7.83 -6.78
N MET A 122 -14.32 -6.80 -7.47
CA MET A 122 -15.50 -6.03 -7.05
C MET A 122 -16.76 -6.91 -6.95
N ASN A 123 -16.96 -7.82 -7.90
CA ASN A 123 -18.08 -8.77 -7.86
C ASN A 123 -17.96 -9.73 -6.67
N ARG A 124 -16.76 -10.23 -6.37
CA ARG A 124 -16.52 -11.07 -5.20
C ARG A 124 -16.82 -10.32 -3.91
N LEU A 125 -16.27 -9.11 -3.72
CA LEU A 125 -16.54 -8.28 -2.54
C LEU A 125 -18.03 -8.01 -2.36
N ASN A 126 -18.72 -7.59 -3.42
CA ASN A 126 -20.16 -7.30 -3.38
C ASN A 126 -21.04 -8.53 -3.08
N SER A 127 -20.52 -9.72 -3.31
CA SER A 127 -21.21 -10.98 -3.08
C SER A 127 -20.81 -11.69 -1.78
N GLY A 128 -19.93 -11.06 -0.96
CA GLY A 128 -19.39 -11.67 0.26
C GLY A 128 -18.53 -12.90 -0.03
N MET A 129 -17.85 -12.93 -1.18
CA MET A 129 -16.95 -14.01 -1.55
C MET A 129 -15.50 -13.68 -1.17
N LEU A 130 -14.74 -14.70 -0.81
CA LEU A 130 -13.29 -14.58 -0.63
C LEU A 130 -12.63 -14.11 -1.94
N LEU A 131 -11.66 -13.18 -1.84
CA LEU A 131 -10.94 -12.68 -3.02
C LEU A 131 -10.07 -13.76 -3.65
N GLN A 132 -9.44 -14.61 -2.84
CA GLN A 132 -8.62 -15.75 -3.27
C GLN A 132 -7.52 -15.33 -4.26
N SER A 133 -6.74 -14.32 -3.87
CA SER A 133 -5.57 -13.86 -4.62
C SER A 133 -4.29 -14.45 -4.02
N ASP A 134 -3.51 -15.14 -4.82
CA ASP A 134 -2.21 -15.71 -4.40
C ASP A 134 -1.23 -14.62 -3.97
N ILE A 135 -1.34 -13.44 -4.56
CA ILE A 135 -0.48 -12.28 -4.26
C ILE A 135 -0.57 -11.89 -2.79
N THR A 136 -1.75 -11.95 -2.20
CA THR A 136 -1.97 -11.61 -0.79
C THR A 136 -1.33 -12.63 0.16
N VAL A 137 -1.33 -13.90 -0.22
CA VAL A 137 -0.65 -14.97 0.54
C VAL A 137 0.86 -14.81 0.45
N LEU A 138 1.40 -14.53 -0.74
CA LEU A 138 2.82 -14.25 -0.93
C LEU A 138 3.27 -13.03 -0.11
N TYR A 139 2.45 -11.99 -0.05
CA TYR A 139 2.70 -10.81 0.78
C TYR A 139 2.77 -11.18 2.27
N ALA A 140 1.79 -11.94 2.78
CA ALA A 140 1.78 -12.43 4.15
C ALA A 140 3.04 -13.22 4.54
N LEU A 141 3.59 -13.96 3.57
CA LEU A 141 4.79 -14.77 3.74
C LEU A 141 6.10 -14.00 3.52
N GLY A 142 6.03 -12.72 3.13
CA GLY A 142 7.21 -11.92 2.78
C GLY A 142 7.96 -12.48 1.57
N ARG A 143 7.27 -13.16 0.66
CA ARG A 143 7.87 -13.80 -0.53
C ARG A 143 7.54 -13.05 -1.80
N THR A 144 8.50 -13.02 -2.70
CA THR A 144 8.34 -12.57 -4.09
C THR A 144 8.33 -13.79 -5.00
N GLY A 145 7.30 -13.95 -5.81
CA GLY A 145 7.16 -15.11 -6.71
C GLY A 145 5.76 -15.21 -7.25
N VAL A 146 5.47 -16.33 -7.91
CA VAL A 146 4.15 -16.63 -8.50
C VAL A 146 3.57 -17.95 -8.01
N ASP A 147 4.39 -18.79 -7.38
CA ASP A 147 3.97 -20.12 -6.96
C ASP A 147 3.58 -20.13 -5.49
N VAL A 148 2.33 -20.50 -5.23
CA VAL A 148 1.76 -20.70 -3.90
C VAL A 148 1.42 -22.17 -3.74
N SER A 149 1.97 -22.80 -2.71
CA SER A 149 1.65 -24.19 -2.39
C SER A 149 0.33 -24.30 -1.61
N TYR A 150 -0.27 -25.49 -1.61
CA TYR A 150 -1.48 -25.73 -0.82
C TYR A 150 -1.25 -25.45 0.70
N ALA A 151 -0.03 -25.68 1.20
CA ALA A 151 0.32 -25.35 2.58
C ALA A 151 0.37 -23.84 2.82
N ASP A 152 0.83 -23.06 1.85
CA ASP A 152 0.86 -21.60 1.93
C ASP A 152 -0.54 -21.01 2.04
N LEU A 153 -1.54 -21.58 1.32
CA LEU A 153 -2.93 -21.15 1.40
C LEU A 153 -3.56 -21.33 2.79
N GLN A 154 -2.94 -22.11 3.67
CA GLN A 154 -3.39 -22.32 5.04
C GLN A 154 -2.69 -21.39 6.05
N THR A 155 -1.90 -20.43 5.57
CA THR A 155 -1.24 -19.45 6.44
C THR A 155 -2.27 -18.59 7.16
N ASP A 156 -2.27 -18.64 8.49
CA ASP A 156 -3.14 -17.79 9.31
C ASP A 156 -2.56 -16.36 9.37
N SER A 157 -3.12 -15.50 8.54
CA SER A 157 -2.73 -14.09 8.43
C SER A 157 -3.93 -13.26 7.97
N PRO A 158 -4.13 -12.05 8.49
CA PRO A 158 -5.18 -11.14 8.01
C PRO A 158 -5.03 -10.80 6.52
N TYR A 159 -3.83 -10.93 5.95
CA TYR A 159 -3.59 -10.75 4.52
C TYR A 159 -4.03 -11.96 3.67
N ASN A 160 -4.38 -13.10 4.27
CA ASN A 160 -4.73 -14.29 3.49
C ASN A 160 -6.19 -14.25 3.02
N THR A 161 -6.40 -13.81 1.79
CA THR A 161 -7.73 -13.72 1.16
C THR A 161 -8.34 -15.05 0.73
N TYR A 162 -7.69 -16.18 1.02
CA TYR A 162 -8.30 -17.51 0.98
C TYR A 162 -8.99 -17.92 2.27
N MET A 163 -8.68 -17.23 3.38
CA MET A 163 -9.23 -17.53 4.71
C MET A 163 -10.16 -16.44 5.23
N TYR A 164 -9.90 -15.20 4.87
CA TYR A 164 -10.63 -14.04 5.39
C TYR A 164 -11.35 -13.29 4.27
N GLU A 165 -12.58 -12.87 4.55
CA GLU A 165 -13.40 -12.08 3.63
C GLU A 165 -12.94 -10.61 3.62
N GLY A 166 -13.22 -9.93 2.51
CA GLY A 166 -12.90 -8.52 2.35
C GLY A 166 -11.52 -8.26 1.76
N LEU A 167 -11.10 -7.01 1.87
CA LEU A 167 -9.73 -6.59 1.55
C LEU A 167 -8.79 -6.97 2.70
N PRO A 168 -7.56 -7.37 2.38
CA PRO A 168 -6.56 -7.71 3.40
C PRO A 168 -6.01 -6.49 4.11
#